data_40f988f92128a07189b66aa46e908f65
#
_entry.id   40f988f92128a07189b66aa46e908f65
#
_cell.length_a   1.000
_cell.length_b   1.000
_cell.length_c   1.000
_cell.angle_alpha   90.00
_cell.angle_beta   90.00
_cell.angle_gamma   90.00
#
_symmetry.space_group_name_H-M   'P 1'
#
loop_
_entity.id
_entity.type
_entity.pdbx_description
1 polymer ?
#
loop_
_entity_poly.entity_id
_entity_poly.type
_entity_poly.pdbx_seq_one_letter_code
_entity_poly.pdbx_strand_id
1 'polypeptide(L)'
;MKRTQGGMTLLGFIIVMAVAGVFIYVGMKVVPMYSEFFSVKKSMEGLSEEPGINNASPDKIRNLFFRRLYVNYSENVKQDNVKIERMQGGWKMTVKYEVRRPLIYNLDIVGNFESVKELSRGATD
;
A
#
# COMPACT_ATOMS: atom_id res chain seq x y z
N MET A 1 18.31 -46.34 13.86
CA MET A 1 18.02 -45.77 13.78
C MET A 1 17.93 -45.08 13.18
N LYS A 2 17.77 -45.00 12.96
CA LYS A 2 17.61 -44.36 12.42
C LYS A 2 17.29 -43.40 12.46
N ARG A 3 17.48 -42.93 12.50
CA ARG A 3 17.24 -42.10 12.58
C ARG A 3 16.62 -41.45 11.97
N THR A 4 16.35 -41.29 12.11
CA THR A 4 15.38 -40.63 11.50
C THR A 4 15.64 -39.24 11.33
N GLN A 5 16.45 -38.62 11.90
CA GLN A 5 16.65 -37.37 11.71
C GLN A 5 17.15 -37.01 10.46
N GLY A 6 17.78 -37.49 9.87
CA GLY A 6 18.07 -37.16 8.55
C GLY A 6 16.91 -37.41 7.66
N GLY A 7 15.78 -37.61 8.26
CA GLY A 7 14.65 -38.15 7.59
C GLY A 7 14.06 -37.43 6.42
N MET A 8 14.55 -36.30 6.05
CA MET A 8 14.04 -35.66 4.88
C MET A 8 14.51 -36.40 3.65
N THR A 9 13.57 -36.95 2.89
CA THR A 9 13.91 -37.68 1.67
C THR A 9 14.15 -36.64 0.56
N LEU A 10 14.71 -37.10 -0.55
CA LEU A 10 14.89 -36.25 -1.71
C LEU A 10 13.56 -35.69 -2.15
N LEU A 11 12.51 -36.50 -2.17
CA LEU A 11 11.19 -35.99 -2.56
C LEU A 11 10.69 -34.94 -1.58
N GLY A 12 10.87 -35.19 -0.28
CA GLY A 12 10.48 -34.20 0.73
C GLY A 12 11.23 -32.90 0.57
N PHE A 13 12.53 -32.99 0.26
CA PHE A 13 13.33 -31.78 0.04
C PHE A 13 12.82 -31.01 -1.16
N ILE A 14 12.49 -31.70 -2.25
CA ILE A 14 11.98 -31.05 -3.45
C ILE A 14 10.64 -30.33 -3.14
N ILE A 15 9.77 -30.98 -2.36
CA ILE A 15 8.49 -30.38 -2.00
C ILE A 15 8.70 -29.12 -1.17
N VAL A 16 9.62 -29.18 -0.19
CA VAL A 16 9.90 -28.01 0.65
C VAL A 16 10.44 -26.87 -0.20
N MET A 17 11.35 -27.18 -1.13
CA MET A 17 11.91 -26.15 -1.99
C MET A 17 10.83 -25.55 -2.91
N ALA A 18 9.91 -26.38 -3.38
CA ALA A 18 8.83 -25.89 -4.24
C ALA A 18 7.91 -24.96 -3.45
N VAL A 19 7.57 -25.31 -2.21
CA VAL A 19 6.73 -24.46 -1.37
C VAL A 19 7.44 -23.16 -1.07
N ALA A 20 8.72 -23.23 -0.71
CA ALA A 20 9.49 -22.02 -0.44
C ALA A 20 9.55 -21.13 -1.68
N GLY A 21 9.72 -21.73 -2.85
CA GLY A 21 9.76 -20.97 -4.10
C GLY A 21 8.46 -20.24 -4.38
N VAL A 22 7.34 -20.90 -4.08
CA VAL A 22 6.03 -20.26 -4.26
C VAL A 22 5.89 -19.06 -3.33
N PHE A 23 6.27 -19.21 -2.06
CA PHE A 23 6.18 -18.09 -1.12
C PHE A 23 7.09 -16.94 -1.54
N ILE A 24 8.29 -17.24 -2.00
CA ILE A 24 9.20 -16.20 -2.46
C ILE A 24 8.62 -15.48 -3.68
N TYR A 25 8.08 -16.24 -4.62
CA TYR A 25 7.50 -15.65 -5.83
C TYR A 25 6.32 -14.73 -5.50
N VAL A 26 5.41 -15.21 -4.65
CA VAL A 26 4.27 -14.39 -4.23
C VAL A 26 4.75 -13.16 -3.49
N GLY A 27 5.75 -13.31 -2.62
CA GLY A 27 6.31 -12.18 -1.89
C GLY A 27 6.89 -11.13 -2.81
N MET A 28 7.56 -11.55 -3.87
CA MET A 28 8.12 -10.61 -4.84
C MET A 28 7.04 -9.79 -5.53
N LYS A 29 5.83 -10.31 -5.62
CA LYS A 29 4.71 -9.56 -6.19
C LYS A 29 4.00 -8.70 -5.15
N VAL A 30 3.92 -9.18 -3.91
CA VAL A 30 3.16 -8.52 -2.86
C VAL A 30 3.95 -7.41 -2.18
N VAL A 31 5.24 -7.61 -1.94
CA VAL A 31 6.05 -6.64 -1.21
C VAL A 31 6.01 -5.25 -1.85
N PRO A 32 6.17 -5.11 -3.18
CA PRO A 32 6.08 -3.78 -3.78
C PRO A 32 4.72 -3.12 -3.57
N MET A 33 3.64 -3.92 -3.53
CA MET A 33 2.31 -3.37 -3.29
C MET A 33 2.24 -2.70 -1.92
N TYR A 34 2.73 -3.40 -0.88
CA TYR A 34 2.70 -2.84 0.47
C TYR A 34 3.68 -1.71 0.63
N SER A 35 4.83 -1.78 -0.04
CA SER A 35 5.79 -0.69 -0.01
C SER A 35 5.17 0.59 -0.57
N GLU A 36 4.43 0.47 -1.66
CA GLU A 36 3.74 1.62 -2.23
C GLU A 36 2.66 2.12 -1.28
N PHE A 37 1.94 1.21 -0.63
CA PHE A 37 0.90 1.60 0.31
C PHE A 37 1.49 2.39 1.48
N PHE A 38 2.66 1.96 1.98
CA PHE A 38 3.32 2.71 3.04
C PHE A 38 3.71 4.10 2.56
N SER A 39 4.13 4.23 1.29
CA SER A 39 4.44 5.53 0.71
C SER A 39 3.20 6.41 0.63
N VAL A 40 2.07 5.81 0.27
CA VAL A 40 0.80 6.53 0.22
C VAL A 40 0.44 7.04 1.61
N LYS A 41 0.56 6.19 2.62
CA LYS A 41 0.26 6.59 4.00
C LYS A 41 1.19 7.69 4.47
N LYS A 42 2.48 7.59 4.14
CA LYS A 42 3.44 8.64 4.49
C LYS A 42 3.11 9.95 3.80
N SER A 43 2.68 9.88 2.55
CA SER A 43 2.30 11.08 1.82
C SER A 43 1.09 11.75 2.47
N MET A 44 0.12 10.97 2.91
CA MET A 44 -1.04 11.50 3.60
C MET A 44 -0.65 12.12 4.94
N GLU A 45 0.24 11.46 5.67
CA GLU A 45 0.70 11.97 6.94
C GLU A 45 1.44 13.29 6.78
N GLY A 46 2.35 13.36 5.80
CA GLY A 46 3.06 14.60 5.51
C GLY A 46 2.13 15.70 5.10
N LEU A 47 1.06 15.35 4.37
CA LEU A 47 0.08 16.33 3.95
C LEU A 47 -0.65 16.90 5.16
N SER A 48 -0.95 16.08 6.15
CA SER A 48 -1.65 16.54 7.35
C SER A 48 -0.81 17.52 8.17
N GLU A 49 0.50 17.51 7.95
CA GLU A 49 1.41 18.41 8.66
C GLU A 49 1.67 19.71 7.91
N GLU A 50 1.11 19.85 6.71
CA GLU A 50 1.30 21.08 5.95
C GLU A 50 0.59 22.25 6.63
N PRO A 51 1.25 23.42 6.74
CA PRO A 51 0.60 24.57 7.35
C PRO A 51 -0.63 25.00 6.57
N GLY A 52 -1.74 25.18 7.25
CA GLY A 52 -2.96 25.67 6.63
C GLY A 52 -3.69 24.65 5.78
N ILE A 53 -3.34 23.36 5.90
CA ILE A 53 -3.99 22.34 5.07
C ILE A 53 -5.49 22.25 5.41
N ASN A 54 -5.86 22.52 6.64
CA ASN A 54 -7.27 22.45 7.04
C ASN A 54 -8.11 23.52 6.38
N ASN A 55 -7.49 24.57 5.87
CA ASN A 55 -8.19 25.66 5.17
C ASN A 55 -7.95 25.64 3.66
N ALA A 56 -7.20 24.68 3.17
CA ALA A 56 -6.91 24.57 1.74
C ALA A 56 -8.14 24.08 1.00
N SER A 57 -8.22 24.39 -0.28
CA SER A 57 -9.30 23.86 -1.10
C SER A 57 -9.06 22.40 -1.42
N PRO A 58 -10.11 21.63 -1.72
CA PRO A 58 -9.92 20.23 -2.09
C PRO A 58 -8.97 20.04 -3.27
N ASP A 59 -9.02 20.95 -4.25
CA ASP A 59 -8.14 20.86 -5.40
C ASP A 59 -6.68 21.04 -5.00
N LYS A 60 -6.42 21.97 -4.10
CA LYS A 60 -5.06 22.19 -3.62
C LYS A 60 -4.56 20.99 -2.83
N ILE A 61 -5.42 20.43 -1.98
CA ILE A 61 -5.08 19.23 -1.21
C ILE A 61 -4.74 18.11 -2.14
N ARG A 62 -5.55 17.88 -3.16
CA ARG A 62 -5.35 16.82 -4.13
C ARG A 62 -4.04 17.02 -4.90
N ASN A 63 -3.77 18.24 -5.33
CA ASN A 63 -2.53 18.52 -6.06
C ASN A 63 -1.30 18.29 -5.21
N LEU A 64 -1.33 18.69 -3.94
CA LEU A 64 -0.21 18.48 -3.04
C LEU A 64 0.00 16.98 -2.79
N PHE A 65 -1.10 16.24 -2.65
CA PHE A 65 -1.02 14.82 -2.41
C PHE A 65 -0.38 14.10 -3.60
N PHE A 66 -0.85 14.40 -4.81
CA PHE A 66 -0.31 13.72 -5.99
C PHE A 66 1.14 14.13 -6.27
N ARG A 67 1.51 15.34 -5.90
CA ARG A 67 2.92 15.73 -6.00
C ARG A 67 3.80 14.89 -5.09
N ARG A 68 3.33 14.62 -3.87
CA ARG A 68 4.07 13.76 -2.95
C ARG A 68 4.13 12.32 -3.45
N LEU A 69 3.05 11.83 -4.03
CA LEU A 69 3.03 10.49 -4.60
C LEU A 69 4.01 10.37 -5.76
N TYR A 70 4.08 11.39 -6.58
CA TYR A 70 4.99 11.39 -7.72
C TYR A 70 6.44 11.28 -7.25
N VAL A 71 6.79 12.02 -6.21
CA VAL A 71 8.14 11.99 -5.66
C VAL A 71 8.45 10.61 -5.08
N ASN A 72 7.45 9.94 -4.54
CA ASN A 72 7.63 8.63 -3.92
C ASN A 72 7.38 7.47 -4.89
N TYR A 73 7.18 7.78 -6.18
CA TYR A 73 6.97 6.77 -7.22
C TYR A 73 5.74 5.88 -6.96
N SER A 74 4.71 6.46 -6.36
CA SER A 74 3.46 5.74 -6.11
C SER A 74 2.54 6.00 -7.28
N GLU A 75 2.47 5.05 -8.21
CA GLU A 75 1.80 5.27 -9.49
C GLU A 75 0.41 4.64 -9.60
N ASN A 76 0.04 3.79 -8.65
CA ASN A 76 -1.22 3.06 -8.77
C ASN A 76 -2.43 3.83 -8.25
N VAL A 77 -2.21 4.96 -7.58
CA VAL A 77 -3.30 5.78 -7.06
C VAL A 77 -3.73 6.76 -8.14
N LYS A 78 -5.02 6.74 -8.46
CA LYS A 78 -5.58 7.63 -9.48
C LYS A 78 -6.39 8.72 -8.81
N GLN A 79 -6.75 9.75 -9.59
CA GLN A 79 -7.55 10.85 -9.08
C GLN A 79 -8.88 10.36 -8.49
N ASP A 80 -9.48 9.37 -9.14
CA ASP A 80 -10.76 8.82 -8.69
C ASP A 80 -10.66 8.03 -7.41
N ASN A 81 -9.45 7.64 -7.01
CA ASN A 81 -9.25 6.86 -5.79
C ASN A 81 -9.18 7.74 -4.55
N VAL A 82 -9.13 9.05 -4.70
CA VAL A 82 -8.97 9.98 -3.60
C VAL A 82 -10.28 10.72 -3.35
N LYS A 83 -10.78 10.63 -2.13
CA LYS A 83 -11.98 11.33 -1.72
C LYS A 83 -11.63 12.32 -0.63
N ILE A 84 -12.08 13.55 -0.79
CA ILE A 84 -11.82 14.58 0.20
C ILE A 84 -13.17 15.12 0.63
N GLU A 85 -13.53 14.90 1.90
CA GLU A 85 -14.83 15.28 2.42
C GLU A 85 -14.67 16.32 3.51
N ARG A 86 -15.59 17.26 3.53
CA ARG A 86 -15.57 18.32 4.54
C ARG A 86 -15.92 17.74 5.90
N MET A 87 -15.20 18.15 6.92
CA MET A 87 -15.51 17.78 8.28
C MET A 87 -15.27 18.98 9.17
N GLN A 88 -15.71 18.89 10.42
CA GLN A 88 -15.55 19.99 11.35
C GLN A 88 -14.05 20.20 11.59
N GLY A 89 -13.60 21.41 11.31
CA GLY A 89 -12.20 21.77 11.53
C GLY A 89 -11.27 21.44 10.39
N GLY A 90 -11.77 20.86 9.30
CA GLY A 90 -10.88 20.53 8.20
C GLY A 90 -11.50 19.58 7.20
N TRP A 91 -10.71 18.61 6.77
CA TRP A 91 -11.10 17.68 5.73
C TRP A 91 -10.80 16.26 6.14
N LYS A 92 -11.60 15.32 5.67
CA LYS A 92 -11.33 13.91 5.82
C LYS A 92 -10.92 13.39 4.45
N MET A 93 -9.72 12.86 4.36
CA MET A 93 -9.19 12.34 3.11
C MET A 93 -9.17 10.83 3.17
N THR A 94 -9.77 10.21 2.18
CA THR A 94 -9.81 8.76 2.04
C THR A 94 -9.16 8.39 0.72
N VAL A 95 -8.18 7.50 0.78
CA VAL A 95 -7.54 6.97 -0.42
C VAL A 95 -7.83 5.48 -0.46
N LYS A 96 -8.52 5.05 -1.51
CA LYS A 96 -8.86 3.64 -1.67
C LYS A 96 -8.53 3.26 -3.10
N TYR A 97 -7.66 2.27 -3.25
CA TYR A 97 -7.23 1.87 -4.57
C TYR A 97 -6.96 0.37 -4.63
N GLU A 98 -6.90 -0.12 -5.84
CA GLU A 98 -6.68 -1.54 -6.07
C GLU A 98 -5.43 -1.68 -6.92
N VAL A 99 -4.58 -2.64 -6.56
CA VAL A 99 -3.40 -2.99 -7.35
C VAL A 99 -3.58 -4.41 -7.85
N ARG A 100 -3.48 -4.58 -9.16
CA ARG A 100 -3.60 -5.90 -9.77
C ARG A 100 -2.31 -6.21 -10.51
N ARG A 101 -1.72 -7.36 -10.19
CA ARG A 101 -0.47 -7.80 -10.82
C ARG A 101 -0.63 -9.23 -11.30
N PRO A 102 -0.11 -9.53 -12.48
CA PRO A 102 -0.16 -10.91 -12.96
C PRO A 102 0.67 -11.80 -12.07
N LEU A 103 0.13 -12.98 -11.75
CA LEU A 103 0.82 -13.93 -10.91
C LEU A 103 1.40 -15.06 -11.76
N ILE A 104 0.53 -15.83 -12.38
CA ILE A 104 0.95 -16.92 -13.23
C ILE A 104 -0.18 -17.22 -14.19
N TYR A 105 0.15 -17.39 -15.45
CA TYR A 105 -0.79 -17.71 -16.51
C TYR A 105 -1.98 -16.72 -16.49
N ASN A 106 -3.17 -17.20 -16.16
CA ASN A 106 -4.36 -16.34 -16.13
C ASN A 106 -4.78 -15.92 -14.73
N LEU A 107 -3.89 -16.09 -13.74
CA LEU A 107 -4.19 -15.72 -12.36
C LEU A 107 -3.49 -14.42 -12.00
N ASP A 108 -4.20 -13.54 -11.32
CA ASP A 108 -3.65 -12.26 -10.87
C ASP A 108 -3.72 -12.18 -9.35
N ILE A 109 -2.78 -11.41 -8.79
CA ILE A 109 -2.86 -11.03 -7.39
C ILE A 109 -3.51 -9.65 -7.35
N VAL A 110 -4.51 -9.48 -6.50
CA VAL A 110 -5.21 -8.20 -6.35
C VAL A 110 -5.08 -7.76 -4.90
N GLY A 111 -4.59 -6.56 -4.70
CA GLY A 111 -4.52 -5.95 -3.39
C GLY A 111 -5.45 -4.76 -3.32
N ASN A 112 -6.33 -4.73 -2.33
CA ASN A 112 -7.21 -3.60 -2.12
C ASN A 112 -6.71 -2.85 -0.89
N PHE A 113 -6.37 -1.59 -1.08
CA PHE A 113 -5.79 -0.78 -0.01
C PHE A 113 -6.65 0.43 0.26
N GLU A 114 -6.78 0.77 1.52
CA GLU A 114 -7.55 1.93 1.92
C GLU A 114 -6.86 2.60 3.11
N SER A 115 -6.77 3.93 3.07
CA SER A 115 -6.22 4.70 4.16
C SER A 115 -7.03 5.97 4.34
N VAL A 116 -7.26 6.35 5.58
CA VAL A 116 -8.03 7.53 5.92
C VAL A 116 -7.19 8.43 6.80
N LYS A 117 -7.18 9.72 6.51
CA LYS A 117 -6.44 10.69 7.30
C LYS A 117 -7.27 11.96 7.45
N GLU A 118 -7.32 12.47 8.66
CA GLU A 118 -8.01 13.74 8.91
C GLU A 118 -7.02 14.88 8.77
N LEU A 119 -7.39 15.84 7.95
CA LEU A 119 -6.58 17.03 7.71
C LEU A 119 -7.25 18.20 8.44
N SER A 120 -7.07 18.24 9.74
CA SER A 120 -7.73 19.24 10.54
C SER A 120 -6.75 19.85 11.54
N ARG A 121 -7.13 20.99 12.09
CA ARG A 121 -6.35 21.59 13.14
C ARG A 121 -6.38 20.66 14.34
N GLY A 122 -5.23 20.29 14.83
CA GLY A 122 -5.16 19.36 15.94
C GLY A 122 -5.04 17.91 15.54
N ALA A 123 -5.07 17.61 14.25
CA ALA A 123 -4.92 16.22 13.79
C ALA A 123 -3.54 15.67 14.12
N THR A 124 -2.60 16.55 14.40
CA THR A 124 -1.24 16.12 14.72
C THR A 124 -1.05 15.87 16.22
N ASP A 125 -2.04 16.14 16.99
CA ASP A 125 -1.95 15.99 18.44
C ASP A 125 -1.96 14.56 18.95
#